data_18e19472020ee619a9b8c20200ca3c8d
#
_entry.id   18e19472020ee619a9b8c20200ca3c8d
#
_cell.length_a   1.000
_cell.length_b   1.000
_cell.length_c   1.000
_cell.angle_alpha   90.00
_cell.angle_beta   90.00
_cell.angle_gamma   90.00
#
_symmetry.space_group_name_H-M   'P 1'
#
loop_
_entity.id
_entity.type
_entity.pdbx_description
1 polymer ?
#
loop_
_entity_poly.entity_id
_entity_poly.type
_entity_poly.pdbx_seq_one_letter_code
_entity_poly.pdbx_strand_id
1 'polypeptide(L)'
;MMRSVGTQLSVGTLRNVHVRSKGIQATVSSQDVGTETVLMLPDMRLSSTPVRGSMFRPSKRPRLELEEEHEEERDSTYIPESVTQESELSIDPESNYGDKKYIVFESCLRQVFESCPVCKATCDVRKRQMGTFVAFTQLCEKCQYHRRWQSQPIVGSTPVGNLQLCAATYFLGGSYAKLQKIFKAMQLQTVQYSTFRRHARNFLEPTIIHKWNRDQEHLIQQLQERGKLAIAGDMRADSPAHSGKYGSYTLMDMETKSIVDLQLIQSNEVGGSYHMEKEGLKRCLDKMESCGLMVDYIVTDRHPQIKKYLRERNVTQYYDVWHFEKALSKKLHKLSQSKDCKVLKKWLKSIKNHLNWSATSSVSGPEKVAKWTSLLNHIQNIHVHDNPLFPKCEHPDRVSRDPKKWFQPVALHKVEKVTCNKRVLKDFEKLSHHFQTSSLKAFHRRIRRFAPKNVVFYFIGMLCRLYLAAMHYNENCSRPQATTTQGQATYKIGFPKSKQGKCTAKPVKTDPTYNCVDDLMSLLLRKVIVDSTPYAEELHQITVPPPLSSQFEKPSKEDVT
;
A
#
# COMPACT_ATOMS: atom_id res chain seq x y z
N MET A 1 -35.04 32.16 0.05
CA MET A 1 -35.82 30.91 0.09
C MET A 1 -35.38 30.03 -1.07
N MET A 2 -34.37 29.21 -0.87
CA MET A 2 -34.02 28.18 -1.85
C MET A 2 -34.90 26.97 -1.58
N ARG A 3 -36.00 26.85 -2.24
CA ARG A 3 -36.74 25.60 -2.31
C ARG A 3 -36.02 24.69 -3.30
N SER A 4 -35.54 23.58 -2.81
CA SER A 4 -34.86 22.58 -3.60
C SER A 4 -35.77 22.09 -4.75
N VAL A 5 -35.35 22.36 -5.96
CA VAL A 5 -35.98 21.83 -7.20
C VAL A 5 -36.02 20.29 -7.18
N GLY A 6 -35.36 19.66 -6.24
CA GLY A 6 -35.31 18.21 -6.07
C GLY A 6 -36.54 17.54 -5.44
N THR A 7 -37.43 18.29 -4.79
CA THR A 7 -38.60 17.71 -4.11
C THR A 7 -39.81 17.45 -5.04
N GLN A 8 -39.75 17.93 -6.27
CA GLN A 8 -40.83 17.76 -7.26
C GLN A 8 -40.55 16.67 -8.31
N LEU A 9 -39.37 16.10 -8.33
CA LEU A 9 -39.02 15.07 -9.32
C LEU A 9 -39.26 13.67 -8.74
N SER A 10 -39.98 12.82 -9.50
CA SER A 10 -40.15 11.42 -9.13
C SER A 10 -38.82 10.71 -9.04
N VAL A 11 -38.71 9.74 -8.14
CA VAL A 11 -37.47 8.95 -7.93
C VAL A 11 -36.98 8.28 -9.23
N GLY A 12 -37.88 7.92 -10.13
CA GLY A 12 -37.54 7.36 -11.44
C GLY A 12 -36.93 8.40 -12.39
N THR A 13 -37.45 9.61 -12.40
CA THR A 13 -36.96 10.71 -13.24
C THR A 13 -35.55 11.17 -12.76
N LEU A 14 -35.36 11.28 -11.46
CA LEU A 14 -34.05 11.60 -10.87
C LEU A 14 -32.98 10.56 -11.18
N ARG A 15 -33.34 9.27 -11.17
CA ARG A 15 -32.39 8.19 -11.51
C ARG A 15 -31.96 8.27 -12.98
N ASN A 16 -32.85 8.52 -13.88
CA ASN A 16 -32.54 8.60 -15.31
C ASN A 16 -31.72 9.85 -15.66
N VAL A 17 -32.06 10.99 -15.08
CA VAL A 17 -31.33 12.25 -15.29
C VAL A 17 -29.90 12.14 -14.71
N HIS A 18 -29.74 11.54 -13.52
CA HIS A 18 -28.45 11.45 -12.89
C HIS A 18 -27.50 10.46 -13.61
N VAL A 19 -28.04 9.37 -14.18
CA VAL A 19 -27.24 8.43 -14.97
C VAL A 19 -26.87 9.03 -16.32
N ARG A 20 -27.78 9.80 -16.96
CA ARG A 20 -27.49 10.48 -18.22
C ARG A 20 -26.48 11.60 -18.09
N SER A 21 -26.54 12.42 -17.04
CA SER A 21 -25.57 13.50 -16.84
C SER A 21 -24.15 12.97 -16.59
N LYS A 22 -23.98 11.86 -15.85
CA LYS A 22 -22.66 11.21 -15.69
C LYS A 22 -22.15 10.54 -16.97
N GLY A 23 -23.02 9.97 -17.76
CA GLY A 23 -22.67 9.40 -19.06
C GLY A 23 -22.23 10.48 -20.06
N ILE A 24 -22.96 11.59 -20.10
CA ILE A 24 -22.65 12.72 -21.00
C ILE A 24 -21.32 13.37 -20.62
N GLN A 25 -21.05 13.60 -19.34
CA GLN A 25 -19.77 14.19 -18.92
C GLN A 25 -18.56 13.29 -19.23
N ALA A 26 -18.71 11.97 -19.09
CA ALA A 26 -17.62 11.05 -19.43
C ALA A 26 -17.42 10.94 -20.95
N THR A 27 -18.46 11.10 -21.74
CA THR A 27 -18.40 11.01 -23.21
C THR A 27 -17.85 12.29 -23.83
N VAL A 28 -18.27 13.46 -23.33
CA VAL A 28 -17.79 14.76 -23.83
C VAL A 28 -16.29 14.94 -23.57
N SER A 29 -15.80 14.58 -22.37
CA SER A 29 -14.38 14.69 -22.07
C SER A 29 -13.49 13.72 -22.89
N SER A 30 -14.04 12.59 -23.32
CA SER A 30 -13.30 11.65 -24.17
C SER A 30 -13.38 12.00 -25.67
N GLN A 31 -14.43 12.70 -26.10
CA GLN A 31 -14.55 13.15 -27.49
C GLN A 31 -13.70 14.39 -27.77
N ASP A 32 -13.59 15.31 -26.83
CA ASP A 32 -12.73 16.49 -26.99
C ASP A 32 -11.23 16.12 -27.11
N VAL A 33 -10.80 15.06 -26.43
CA VAL A 33 -9.42 14.54 -26.57
C VAL A 33 -9.23 13.79 -27.88
N GLY A 34 -10.29 13.21 -28.45
CA GLY A 34 -10.24 12.49 -29.71
C GLY A 34 -10.29 13.40 -30.95
N THR A 35 -10.95 14.54 -30.88
CA THR A 35 -11.08 15.49 -32.01
C THR A 35 -9.86 16.33 -32.25
N GLU A 36 -9.08 16.65 -31.21
CA GLU A 36 -7.81 17.37 -31.38
C GLU A 36 -6.71 16.55 -32.05
N THR A 37 -6.78 15.22 -31.98
CA THR A 37 -5.77 14.34 -32.61
C THR A 37 -6.08 14.01 -34.07
N VAL A 38 -7.29 14.27 -34.57
CA VAL A 38 -7.69 13.93 -35.95
C VAL A 38 -7.39 15.07 -36.95
N LEU A 39 -7.16 16.30 -36.47
CA LEU A 39 -7.00 17.47 -37.33
C LEU A 39 -5.56 17.73 -37.84
N MET A 40 -4.62 16.85 -37.58
CA MET A 40 -3.20 17.08 -37.91
C MET A 40 -2.52 15.99 -38.74
N LEU A 41 -3.23 15.33 -39.64
CA LEU A 41 -2.58 14.43 -40.59
C LEU A 41 -3.04 14.69 -42.04
N PRO A 42 -2.11 15.07 -42.92
CA PRO A 42 -2.41 15.17 -44.34
C PRO A 42 -2.54 13.80 -44.99
N ASP A 43 -3.48 13.68 -45.94
CA ASP A 43 -3.74 12.53 -46.80
C ASP A 43 -2.47 11.95 -47.42
N MET A 44 -2.12 10.73 -47.05
CA MET A 44 -1.23 9.88 -47.85
C MET A 44 -1.96 8.56 -48.16
N ARG A 45 -2.40 8.42 -49.42
CA ARG A 45 -2.86 7.18 -50.01
C ARG A 45 -1.69 6.20 -50.08
N LEU A 46 -1.82 5.05 -49.45
CA LEU A 46 -0.91 3.93 -49.68
C LEU A 46 -1.67 2.68 -50.13
N SER A 47 -1.20 2.15 -51.23
CA SER A 47 -1.66 0.94 -51.94
C SER A 47 -1.46 -0.31 -51.07
N SER A 48 -2.40 -1.23 -51.26
CA SER A 48 -2.50 -2.55 -50.65
C SER A 48 -1.42 -3.54 -51.10
N THR A 49 -0.67 -4.11 -50.17
CA THR A 49 -0.22 -5.51 -50.22
C THR A 49 0.00 -6.05 -48.80
N PRO A 50 -0.45 -7.28 -48.48
CA PRO A 50 -0.37 -7.79 -47.10
C PRO A 50 0.96 -8.49 -46.85
N VAL A 51 1.80 -7.90 -46.02
CA VAL A 51 2.96 -8.59 -45.44
C VAL A 51 2.57 -9.11 -44.05
N ARG A 52 2.62 -10.41 -43.84
CA ARG A 52 2.54 -11.06 -42.55
C ARG A 52 3.70 -10.57 -41.68
N GLY A 53 3.46 -9.59 -40.82
CA GLY A 53 4.37 -9.14 -39.80
C GLY A 53 3.80 -9.49 -38.39
N SER A 54 4.64 -10.05 -37.56
CA SER A 54 4.35 -10.41 -36.17
C SER A 54 3.65 -9.27 -35.43
N MET A 55 2.51 -9.57 -34.80
CA MET A 55 1.81 -8.63 -33.93
C MET A 55 2.66 -8.27 -32.71
N PHE A 56 3.40 -7.18 -32.78
CA PHE A 56 3.82 -6.44 -31.61
C PHE A 56 2.59 -5.75 -31.03
N ARG A 57 2.01 -6.31 -29.97
CA ARG A 57 1.09 -5.57 -29.11
C ARG A 57 1.87 -4.44 -28.43
N PRO A 58 1.47 -3.18 -28.56
CA PRO A 58 2.08 -2.11 -27.75
C PRO A 58 1.84 -2.43 -26.29
N SER A 59 2.90 -2.69 -25.54
CA SER A 59 2.81 -2.89 -24.10
C SER A 59 2.39 -1.57 -23.48
N LYS A 60 1.20 -1.51 -22.91
CA LYS A 60 0.79 -0.44 -22.01
C LYS A 60 1.60 -0.58 -20.70
N ARG A 61 2.89 -0.31 -20.75
CA ARG A 61 3.71 -0.14 -19.56
C ARG A 61 3.49 1.29 -19.06
N PRO A 62 3.04 1.49 -17.82
CA PRO A 62 3.17 2.79 -17.18
C PRO A 62 4.65 3.14 -17.21
N ARG A 63 4.96 4.36 -17.62
CA ARG A 63 6.31 4.90 -17.57
C ARG A 63 6.75 4.85 -16.11
N LEU A 64 7.82 4.12 -15.79
CA LEU A 64 8.44 4.10 -14.48
C LEU A 64 8.95 5.53 -14.23
N GLU A 65 8.36 6.22 -13.26
CA GLU A 65 8.98 7.41 -12.69
C GLU A 65 10.15 6.89 -11.85
N LEU A 66 11.35 6.99 -12.41
CA LEU A 66 12.59 6.81 -11.68
C LEU A 66 12.67 8.00 -10.69
N GLU A 67 12.75 7.71 -9.41
CA GLU A 67 13.47 8.62 -8.52
C GLU A 67 14.94 8.40 -8.91
N GLU A 68 15.46 9.25 -9.80
CA GLU A 68 16.82 9.14 -10.34
C GLU A 68 17.79 9.15 -9.17
N GLU A 69 18.46 8.01 -8.99
CA GLU A 69 19.70 7.96 -8.23
C GLU A 69 20.77 8.62 -9.12
N HIS A 70 20.84 9.94 -9.12
CA HIS A 70 22.06 10.60 -9.52
C HIS A 70 23.11 10.21 -8.48
N GLU A 71 24.10 9.43 -8.90
CA GLU A 71 25.38 9.35 -8.19
C GLU A 71 25.84 10.80 -8.07
N GLU A 72 25.85 11.33 -6.84
CA GLU A 72 26.37 12.65 -6.54
C GLU A 72 27.86 12.64 -6.91
N GLU A 73 28.21 13.26 -8.03
CA GLU A 73 29.52 13.87 -8.14
C GLU A 73 29.72 14.69 -6.87
N ARG A 74 30.80 14.41 -6.17
CA ARG A 74 31.21 15.10 -4.95
C ARG A 74 31.28 16.61 -5.27
N ASP A 75 30.21 17.32 -4.98
CA ASP A 75 30.29 18.77 -4.83
C ASP A 75 30.94 19.05 -3.47
N SER A 76 32.26 19.00 -3.46
CA SER A 76 33.10 19.34 -2.32
C SER A 76 33.36 20.82 -2.33
N THR A 77 32.34 21.65 -2.07
CA THR A 77 32.54 23.04 -1.72
C THR A 77 31.42 23.57 -0.85
N TYR A 78 31.30 23.01 0.34
CA TYR A 78 30.76 23.77 1.47
C TYR A 78 31.73 23.56 2.65
N ILE A 79 32.75 24.40 2.71
CA ILE A 79 33.50 24.69 3.91
C ILE A 79 32.59 25.58 4.75
N PRO A 80 32.13 25.14 5.95
CA PRO A 80 31.49 26.10 6.85
C PRO A 80 32.53 27.12 7.26
N GLU A 81 32.35 28.35 6.85
CA GLU A 81 33.05 29.46 7.49
C GLU A 81 32.81 29.36 8.98
N SER A 82 33.89 29.37 9.74
CA SER A 82 33.92 29.34 11.20
C SER A 82 32.95 30.39 11.72
N VAL A 83 31.80 29.93 12.19
CA VAL A 83 30.84 30.75 12.91
C VAL A 83 31.50 31.09 14.24
N THR A 84 32.02 32.29 14.36
CA THR A 84 32.30 32.90 15.64
C THR A 84 31.10 32.74 16.56
N GLN A 85 31.38 32.22 17.73
CA GLN A 85 30.45 32.04 18.84
C GLN A 85 29.67 33.32 19.08
N GLU A 86 28.41 33.37 18.66
CA GLU A 86 27.45 34.40 19.11
C GLU A 86 26.18 33.63 19.50
N SER A 87 26.00 33.59 20.82
CA SER A 87 24.78 33.25 21.57
C SER A 87 23.86 32.27 20.84
N GLU A 88 24.10 30.99 21.10
CA GLU A 88 23.08 29.94 21.03
C GLU A 88 21.90 30.43 21.88
N LEU A 89 20.82 30.84 21.23
CA LEU A 89 19.51 30.77 21.87
C LEU A 89 19.29 29.29 22.17
N SER A 90 19.56 28.91 23.43
CA SER A 90 19.26 27.58 23.96
C SER A 90 17.78 27.36 23.70
N ILE A 91 17.50 26.51 22.71
CA ILE A 91 16.14 26.10 22.44
C ILE A 91 15.78 25.20 23.61
N ASP A 92 14.84 25.65 24.42
CA ASP A 92 14.16 24.83 25.41
C ASP A 92 13.68 23.55 24.69
N PRO A 93 14.04 22.34 25.14
CA PRO A 93 13.56 21.09 24.56
C PRO A 93 12.04 20.97 24.54
N GLU A 94 11.33 21.78 25.33
CA GLU A 94 9.89 21.95 25.28
C GLU A 94 9.41 22.98 24.24
N SER A 95 10.30 23.53 23.41
CA SER A 95 9.92 24.51 22.39
C SER A 95 8.86 23.90 21.46
N ASN A 96 7.77 24.63 21.33
CA ASN A 96 6.53 24.25 20.67
C ASN A 96 6.70 23.95 19.18
N TYR A 97 7.22 22.76 18.81
CA TYR A 97 7.15 22.29 17.44
C TYR A 97 5.71 22.18 16.92
N GLY A 98 4.71 22.23 17.81
CA GLY A 98 3.29 22.30 17.56
C GLY A 98 2.76 23.68 17.15
N ASP A 99 3.58 24.73 17.18
CA ASP A 99 3.16 26.08 16.80
C ASP A 99 2.54 26.10 15.40
N LYS A 100 1.48 26.88 15.26
CA LYS A 100 0.82 27.10 13.98
C LYS A 100 1.75 27.79 13.00
N LYS A 101 1.76 27.37 11.75
CA LYS A 101 2.55 27.95 10.68
C LYS A 101 1.63 28.61 9.65
N TYR A 102 2.04 29.75 9.15
CA TYR A 102 1.25 30.57 8.23
C TYR A 102 2.04 30.80 6.94
N ILE A 103 1.34 30.96 5.82
CA ILE A 103 1.90 31.41 4.56
C ILE A 103 1.84 32.94 4.58
N VAL A 104 2.99 33.59 4.46
CA VAL A 104 3.11 35.04 4.47
C VAL A 104 3.82 35.50 3.18
N PHE A 105 3.30 36.53 2.54
CA PHE A 105 3.97 37.15 1.38
C PHE A 105 5.21 37.90 1.82
N GLU A 106 6.31 37.80 1.05
CA GLU A 106 7.58 38.43 1.38
C GLU A 106 7.45 39.96 1.52
N SER A 107 6.67 40.60 0.65
CA SER A 107 6.43 42.06 0.72
C SER A 107 5.80 42.46 2.06
N CYS A 108 4.77 41.74 2.52
CA CYS A 108 4.14 42.02 3.81
C CYS A 108 5.09 41.82 4.99
N LEU A 109 5.93 40.77 4.91
CA LEU A 109 6.90 40.48 5.96
C LEU A 109 8.03 41.55 5.98
N ARG A 110 8.51 41.97 4.81
CA ARG A 110 9.58 42.97 4.67
C ARG A 110 9.19 44.32 5.23
N GLN A 111 7.93 44.76 5.05
CA GLN A 111 7.41 46.01 5.59
C GLN A 111 7.63 46.16 7.11
N VAL A 112 7.62 45.07 7.85
CA VAL A 112 7.84 45.08 9.30
C VAL A 112 9.26 45.51 9.70
N PHE A 113 10.22 45.42 8.76
CA PHE A 113 11.64 45.71 8.99
C PHE A 113 12.13 46.97 8.28
N GLU A 114 11.36 47.59 7.39
CA GLU A 114 11.78 48.76 6.61
C GLU A 114 11.91 50.02 7.45
N SER A 115 11.13 50.15 8.51
CA SER A 115 11.13 51.31 9.40
C SER A 115 11.72 50.97 10.77
N CYS A 116 12.62 51.83 11.25
CA CYS A 116 13.20 51.66 12.58
C CYS A 116 12.14 51.84 13.69
N PRO A 117 12.00 50.89 14.63
CA PRO A 117 11.04 51.01 15.72
C PRO A 117 11.35 52.15 16.69
N VAL A 118 12.63 52.59 16.76
CA VAL A 118 13.11 53.63 17.68
C VAL A 118 12.95 55.02 17.06
N CYS A 119 13.60 55.31 15.95
CA CYS A 119 13.66 56.64 15.37
C CYS A 119 12.81 56.84 14.10
N LYS A 120 12.07 55.82 13.69
CA LYS A 120 11.21 55.79 12.48
C LYS A 120 11.90 56.03 11.15
N ALA A 121 13.24 56.11 11.12
CA ALA A 121 14.00 56.20 9.89
C ALA A 121 13.99 54.90 9.11
N THR A 122 14.23 54.97 7.79
CA THR A 122 14.38 53.78 6.96
C THR A 122 15.62 52.99 7.37
N CYS A 123 15.51 51.65 7.37
CA CYS A 123 16.59 50.74 7.76
C CYS A 123 17.20 50.02 6.55
N ASP A 124 18.48 49.65 6.64
CA ASP A 124 19.05 48.60 5.77
C ASP A 124 18.55 47.25 6.22
N VAL A 125 17.93 46.49 5.29
CA VAL A 125 17.31 45.19 5.57
C VAL A 125 17.94 44.11 4.70
N ARG A 126 18.77 43.28 5.32
CA ARG A 126 19.42 42.14 4.66
C ARG A 126 18.66 40.86 4.89
N LYS A 127 18.41 40.10 3.80
CA LYS A 127 17.67 38.82 3.83
C LYS A 127 18.63 37.65 3.65
N ARG A 128 18.46 36.62 4.49
CA ARG A 128 19.03 35.28 4.30
C ARG A 128 17.90 34.27 4.15
N GLN A 129 18.02 33.33 3.21
CA GLN A 129 16.98 32.34 2.92
C GLN A 129 17.57 30.93 2.78
N MET A 130 16.88 29.92 3.37
CA MET A 130 17.22 28.50 3.24
C MET A 130 15.91 27.68 3.16
N GLY A 131 15.46 27.34 1.96
CA GLY A 131 14.16 26.66 1.76
C GLY A 131 13.01 27.53 2.28
N THR A 132 12.23 27.02 3.25
CA THR A 132 11.11 27.75 3.90
C THR A 132 11.59 28.73 4.97
N PHE A 133 12.85 28.65 5.37
CA PHE A 133 13.44 29.54 6.37
C PHE A 133 13.78 30.90 5.74
N VAL A 134 13.44 31.96 6.42
CA VAL A 134 13.88 33.31 6.13
C VAL A 134 14.34 34.02 7.39
N ALA A 135 15.45 34.77 7.29
CA ALA A 135 15.92 35.63 8.35
C ALA A 135 16.15 37.02 7.81
N PHE A 136 15.88 38.02 8.65
CA PHE A 136 16.14 39.43 8.37
C PHE A 136 17.09 40.01 9.40
N THR A 137 18.07 40.76 8.90
CA THR A 137 18.93 41.62 9.72
C THR A 137 18.56 43.07 9.38
N GLN A 138 18.06 43.79 10.37
CA GLN A 138 17.64 45.19 10.29
C GLN A 138 18.71 46.06 10.95
N LEU A 139 19.23 47.03 10.22
CA LEU A 139 20.20 48.01 10.72
C LEU A 139 19.69 49.41 10.44
N CYS A 140 19.62 50.25 11.46
CA CYS A 140 19.30 51.66 11.31
C CYS A 140 20.60 52.50 11.36
N GLU A 141 20.97 53.14 10.27
CA GLU A 141 22.15 53.97 10.21
C GLU A 141 22.05 55.25 11.09
N LYS A 142 20.79 55.72 11.33
CA LYS A 142 20.57 56.97 12.09
C LYS A 142 20.76 56.79 13.58
N CYS A 143 20.25 55.70 14.20
CA CYS A 143 20.32 55.49 15.63
C CYS A 143 21.05 54.18 16.03
N GLN A 144 21.70 53.54 15.05
CA GLN A 144 22.46 52.27 15.22
C GLN A 144 21.63 51.12 15.82
N TYR A 145 20.29 51.19 15.72
CA TYR A 145 19.45 50.10 16.12
C TYR A 145 19.73 48.87 15.25
N HIS A 146 19.99 47.73 15.89
CA HIS A 146 20.25 46.46 15.22
C HIS A 146 19.27 45.40 15.73
N ARG A 147 18.65 44.67 14.79
CA ARG A 147 17.76 43.54 15.11
C ARG A 147 18.03 42.38 14.16
N ARG A 148 18.17 41.20 14.73
CA ARG A 148 18.12 39.92 13.98
C ARG A 148 16.78 39.22 14.24
N TRP A 149 16.16 38.74 13.21
CA TRP A 149 14.91 38.02 13.30
C TRP A 149 14.95 36.79 12.37
N GLN A 150 14.34 35.69 12.78
CA GLN A 150 14.24 34.47 12.00
C GLN A 150 12.84 33.90 12.07
N SER A 151 12.38 33.27 10.96
CA SER A 151 11.01 32.76 10.80
C SER A 151 10.76 31.44 11.49
N GLN A 152 11.80 30.73 11.90
CA GLN A 152 11.68 29.41 12.53
C GLN A 152 12.97 29.08 13.31
N PRO A 153 12.89 28.17 14.32
CA PRO A 153 14.07 27.70 15.04
C PRO A 153 15.06 26.97 14.13
N ILE A 154 16.33 26.98 14.53
CA ILE A 154 17.40 26.21 13.91
C ILE A 154 18.00 25.28 14.97
N VAL A 155 18.25 24.01 14.62
CA VAL A 155 19.00 23.05 15.42
C VAL A 155 20.28 22.72 14.65
N GLY A 156 21.44 23.06 15.22
CA GLY A 156 22.70 23.05 14.48
C GLY A 156 22.61 23.93 13.22
N SER A 157 22.74 23.34 12.05
CA SER A 157 22.59 24.04 10.75
C SER A 157 21.22 23.84 10.09
N THR A 158 20.29 23.12 10.74
CA THR A 158 19.03 22.66 10.12
C THR A 158 17.84 23.49 10.61
N PRO A 159 17.17 24.26 9.74
CA PRO A 159 15.90 24.91 10.06
C PRO A 159 14.81 23.86 10.31
N VAL A 160 14.16 23.96 11.46
CA VAL A 160 13.21 22.94 11.94
C VAL A 160 12.00 22.81 11.03
N GLY A 161 11.47 23.91 10.51
CA GLY A 161 10.33 23.87 9.58
C GLY A 161 10.66 23.16 8.26
N ASN A 162 11.89 23.28 7.77
CA ASN A 162 12.36 22.52 6.59
C ASN A 162 12.36 21.01 6.87
N LEU A 163 12.87 20.61 8.04
CA LEU A 163 12.91 19.21 8.43
C LEU A 163 11.49 18.65 8.66
N GLN A 164 10.61 19.42 9.32
CA GLN A 164 9.21 19.03 9.54
C GLN A 164 8.45 18.84 8.21
N LEU A 165 8.67 19.71 7.22
CA LEU A 165 8.05 19.59 5.90
C LEU A 165 8.50 18.30 5.18
N CYS A 166 9.80 18.01 5.24
CA CYS A 166 10.38 16.78 4.71
C CYS A 166 9.81 15.55 5.41
N ALA A 167 9.78 15.57 6.74
CA ALA A 167 9.29 14.47 7.57
C ALA A 167 7.79 14.20 7.35
N ALA A 168 6.95 15.23 7.39
CA ALA A 168 5.52 15.09 7.14
C ALA A 168 5.25 14.48 5.76
N THR A 169 5.98 14.94 4.73
CA THR A 169 5.84 14.38 3.38
C THR A 169 6.25 12.91 3.33
N TYR A 170 7.36 12.55 3.95
CA TYR A 170 7.88 11.17 3.94
C TYR A 170 7.00 10.22 4.78
N PHE A 171 6.68 10.59 6.02
CA PHE A 171 5.94 9.74 6.96
C PHE A 171 4.49 9.47 6.52
N LEU A 172 3.88 10.40 5.80
CA LEU A 172 2.57 10.20 5.18
C LEU A 172 2.61 9.44 3.83
N GLY A 173 3.81 9.05 3.36
CA GLY A 173 4.00 8.37 2.07
C GLY A 173 3.81 9.29 0.86
N GLY A 174 3.97 10.60 1.05
CA GLY A 174 3.88 11.60 -0.01
C GLY A 174 5.09 11.55 -0.97
N SER A 175 4.91 12.10 -2.17
CA SER A 175 5.99 12.34 -3.12
C SER A 175 6.51 13.77 -2.96
N TYR A 176 7.77 13.90 -2.55
CA TYR A 176 8.41 15.23 -2.41
C TYR A 176 8.48 15.97 -3.75
N ALA A 177 8.75 15.26 -4.84
CA ALA A 177 8.77 15.86 -6.17
C ALA A 177 7.39 16.44 -6.59
N LYS A 178 6.29 15.81 -6.18
CA LYS A 178 4.94 16.38 -6.38
C LYS A 178 4.72 17.61 -5.51
N LEU A 179 5.16 17.56 -4.26
CA LEU A 179 5.08 18.70 -3.34
C LEU A 179 5.86 19.91 -3.91
N GLN A 180 7.09 19.71 -4.39
CA GLN A 180 7.87 20.76 -5.03
C GLN A 180 7.16 21.40 -6.23
N LYS A 181 6.48 20.60 -7.07
CA LYS A 181 5.68 21.13 -8.19
C LYS A 181 4.53 22.02 -7.71
N ILE A 182 3.84 21.62 -6.61
CA ILE A 182 2.76 22.42 -6.00
C ILE A 182 3.35 23.74 -5.46
N PHE A 183 4.44 23.68 -4.70
CA PHE A 183 5.10 24.84 -4.12
C PHE A 183 5.60 25.80 -5.20
N LYS A 184 6.19 25.26 -6.28
CA LYS A 184 6.61 26.06 -7.43
C LYS A 184 5.44 26.78 -8.10
N ALA A 185 4.30 26.13 -8.27
CA ALA A 185 3.09 26.74 -8.84
C ALA A 185 2.52 27.85 -7.95
N MET A 186 2.68 27.74 -6.62
CA MET A 186 2.28 28.75 -5.64
C MET A 186 3.38 29.77 -5.35
N GLN A 187 4.55 29.69 -5.98
CA GLN A 187 5.74 30.48 -5.68
C GLN A 187 6.23 30.36 -4.22
N LEU A 188 5.86 29.27 -3.54
CA LEU A 188 6.34 28.97 -2.20
C LEU A 188 7.78 28.44 -2.25
N GLN A 189 8.60 28.94 -1.33
CA GLN A 189 9.97 28.47 -1.18
C GLN A 189 9.98 27.10 -0.48
N THR A 190 10.89 26.24 -0.90
CA THR A 190 11.09 24.92 -0.27
C THR A 190 12.53 24.45 -0.46
N VAL A 191 12.95 23.43 0.26
CA VAL A 191 14.29 22.86 0.11
C VAL A 191 14.43 22.14 -1.23
N GLN A 192 15.65 22.03 -1.72
CA GLN A 192 15.96 21.27 -2.93
C GLN A 192 15.75 19.76 -2.67
N TYR A 193 15.57 18.99 -3.75
CA TYR A 193 15.38 17.55 -3.65
C TYR A 193 16.60 16.84 -3.02
N SER A 194 17.81 17.27 -3.33
CA SER A 194 19.06 16.81 -2.71
C SER A 194 19.07 17.00 -1.19
N THR A 195 18.62 18.17 -0.72
CA THR A 195 18.50 18.45 0.73
C THR A 195 17.42 17.55 1.38
N PHE A 196 16.29 17.36 0.70
CA PHE A 196 15.28 16.38 1.16
C PHE A 196 15.87 14.97 1.29
N ARG A 197 16.66 14.52 0.31
CA ARG A 197 17.32 13.20 0.34
C ARG A 197 18.33 13.10 1.47
N ARG A 198 19.12 14.17 1.70
CA ARG A 198 20.05 14.23 2.84
C ARG A 198 19.32 14.16 4.18
N HIS A 199 18.23 14.93 4.36
CA HIS A 199 17.41 14.82 5.56
C HIS A 199 16.78 13.43 5.71
N ALA A 200 16.32 12.81 4.62
CA ALA A 200 15.78 11.46 4.65
C ALA A 200 16.81 10.47 5.20
N ARG A 201 18.03 10.45 4.64
CA ARG A 201 19.10 9.52 5.05
C ARG A 201 19.59 9.77 6.48
N ASN A 202 19.79 11.02 6.85
CA ASN A 202 20.44 11.35 8.12
C ASN A 202 19.48 11.33 9.32
N PHE A 203 18.20 11.59 9.09
CA PHE A 203 17.24 11.77 10.17
C PHE A 203 15.98 10.92 10.02
N LEU A 204 15.31 10.93 8.83
CA LEU A 204 13.98 10.34 8.72
C LEU A 204 14.00 8.82 8.69
N GLU A 205 14.89 8.22 7.92
CA GLU A 205 15.03 6.77 7.80
C GLU A 205 15.50 6.13 9.11
N PRO A 206 16.52 6.67 9.80
CA PRO A 206 16.87 6.20 11.14
C PRO A 206 15.69 6.27 12.13
N THR A 207 14.93 7.37 12.12
CA THR A 207 13.72 7.53 12.96
C THR A 207 12.70 6.43 12.69
N ILE A 208 12.44 6.11 11.40
CA ILE A 208 11.45 5.09 11.00
C ILE A 208 11.90 3.70 11.45
N ILE A 209 13.18 3.35 11.23
CA ILE A 209 13.73 2.04 11.61
C ILE A 209 13.63 1.85 13.13
N HIS A 210 14.10 2.82 13.90
CA HIS A 210 14.04 2.77 15.36
C HIS A 210 12.59 2.62 15.88
N LYS A 211 11.66 3.42 15.38
CA LYS A 211 10.25 3.34 15.80
C LYS A 211 9.64 1.99 15.47
N TRP A 212 9.89 1.47 14.25
CA TRP A 212 9.41 0.15 13.86
C TRP A 212 9.94 -0.96 14.77
N ASN A 213 11.25 -0.97 15.05
CA ASN A 213 11.86 -1.98 15.90
C ASN A 213 11.25 -1.96 17.30
N ARG A 214 11.08 -0.78 17.89
CA ARG A 214 10.44 -0.61 19.21
C ARG A 214 8.99 -1.09 19.23
N ASP A 215 8.20 -0.72 18.21
CA ASP A 215 6.80 -1.15 18.10
C ASP A 215 6.70 -2.66 17.90
N GLN A 216 7.62 -3.23 17.12
CA GLN A 216 7.68 -4.66 16.86
C GLN A 216 8.08 -5.45 18.12
N GLU A 217 9.07 -5.00 18.87
CA GLU A 217 9.47 -5.60 20.17
C GLU A 217 8.27 -5.64 21.14
N HIS A 218 7.56 -4.54 21.27
CA HIS A 218 6.37 -4.47 22.12
C HIS A 218 5.27 -5.43 21.64
N LEU A 219 5.02 -5.50 20.33
CA LEU A 219 4.05 -6.45 19.75
C LEU A 219 4.49 -7.90 20.00
N ILE A 220 5.76 -8.22 19.83
CA ILE A 220 6.32 -9.56 20.07
C ILE A 220 6.11 -9.97 21.54
N GLN A 221 6.36 -9.07 22.50
CA GLN A 221 6.11 -9.33 23.93
C GLN A 221 4.65 -9.69 24.18
N GLN A 222 3.71 -8.92 23.65
CA GLN A 222 2.28 -9.22 23.75
C GLN A 222 1.91 -10.59 23.14
N LEU A 223 2.56 -10.98 22.03
CA LEU A 223 2.33 -12.26 21.39
C LEU A 223 2.91 -13.44 22.16
N GLN A 224 4.04 -13.25 22.86
CA GLN A 224 4.64 -14.26 23.73
C GLN A 224 3.71 -14.64 24.89
N GLU A 225 3.02 -13.66 25.48
CA GLU A 225 2.05 -13.89 26.56
C GLU A 225 0.86 -14.76 26.10
N ARG A 226 0.52 -14.74 24.83
CA ARG A 226 -0.56 -15.55 24.25
C ARG A 226 -0.18 -17.01 23.99
N GLY A 227 1.09 -17.33 23.89
CA GLY A 227 1.59 -18.66 23.59
C GLY A 227 1.60 -18.99 22.10
N LYS A 228 0.80 -20.01 21.65
CA LYS A 228 0.83 -20.45 20.25
C LYS A 228 0.14 -19.47 19.29
N LEU A 229 0.77 -19.18 18.16
CA LEU A 229 0.32 -18.21 17.18
C LEU A 229 -0.20 -18.86 15.89
N ALA A 230 -1.35 -18.38 15.44
CA ALA A 230 -1.87 -18.61 14.10
C ALA A 230 -1.49 -17.44 13.20
N ILE A 231 -0.69 -17.66 12.18
CA ILE A 231 -0.16 -16.61 11.33
C ILE A 231 -0.56 -16.78 9.87
N ALA A 232 -0.58 -15.69 9.12
CA ALA A 232 -0.75 -15.69 7.66
C ALA A 232 0.45 -15.01 6.99
N GLY A 233 0.93 -15.60 5.91
CA GLY A 233 2.05 -15.06 5.13
C GLY A 233 1.72 -14.94 3.64
N ASP A 234 2.14 -13.85 3.02
CA ASP A 234 1.99 -13.62 1.56
C ASP A 234 3.07 -12.66 1.07
N MET A 235 3.51 -12.85 -0.18
CA MET A 235 4.49 -11.98 -0.80
C MET A 235 3.85 -11.00 -1.78
N ARG A 236 4.34 -9.78 -1.76
CA ARG A 236 4.01 -8.76 -2.74
C ARG A 236 5.27 -8.37 -3.54
N ALA A 237 5.23 -8.57 -4.86
CA ALA A 237 6.24 -7.99 -5.74
C ALA A 237 6.01 -6.47 -5.92
N ASP A 238 7.08 -5.71 -5.98
CA ASP A 238 7.07 -4.24 -6.15
C ASP A 238 6.62 -3.81 -7.56
N SER A 239 6.94 -4.61 -8.57
CA SER A 239 6.59 -4.33 -9.96
C SER A 239 5.58 -5.34 -10.53
N PRO A 240 4.78 -4.96 -11.53
CA PRO A 240 4.00 -5.90 -12.31
C PRO A 240 4.91 -6.69 -13.24
N ALA A 241 4.67 -8.01 -13.43
CA ALA A 241 5.38 -8.96 -14.24
C ALA A 241 6.52 -9.74 -13.55
N HIS A 242 7.20 -10.59 -14.32
CA HIS A 242 8.12 -11.61 -13.82
C HIS A 242 9.51 -11.09 -13.40
N SER A 243 9.76 -9.80 -13.49
CA SER A 243 11.04 -9.15 -13.16
C SER A 243 10.89 -8.15 -12.01
N GLY A 244 10.34 -8.59 -10.88
CA GLY A 244 10.29 -7.76 -9.68
C GLY A 244 11.70 -7.53 -9.11
N LYS A 245 12.08 -6.26 -8.90
CA LYS A 245 13.32 -5.91 -8.21
C LYS A 245 13.25 -6.39 -6.77
N TYR A 246 12.14 -6.09 -6.09
CA TYR A 246 11.89 -6.42 -4.71
C TYR A 246 10.66 -7.30 -4.51
N GLY A 247 10.76 -8.22 -3.59
CA GLY A 247 9.66 -8.94 -2.97
C GLY A 247 9.55 -8.53 -1.50
N SER A 248 8.37 -8.07 -1.08
CA SER A 248 8.09 -7.85 0.34
C SER A 248 7.24 -9.00 0.87
N TYR A 249 7.81 -9.81 1.76
CA TYR A 249 7.09 -10.86 2.46
C TYR A 249 6.51 -10.27 3.74
N THR A 250 5.24 -10.52 3.99
CA THR A 250 4.52 -9.99 5.15
C THR A 250 3.99 -11.12 6.00
N LEU A 251 4.25 -11.07 7.29
CA LEU A 251 3.71 -11.98 8.29
C LEU A 251 2.68 -11.24 9.15
N MET A 252 1.47 -11.79 9.25
CA MET A 252 0.34 -11.22 9.98
C MET A 252 -0.16 -12.20 11.04
N ASP A 253 -0.38 -11.73 12.25
CA ASP A 253 -1.15 -12.48 13.25
C ASP A 253 -2.63 -12.53 12.83
N MET A 254 -3.22 -13.71 12.85
CA MET A 254 -4.59 -13.92 12.35
C MET A 254 -5.66 -13.46 13.34
N GLU A 255 -5.35 -13.40 14.61
CA GLU A 255 -6.28 -12.99 15.65
C GLU A 255 -6.40 -11.47 15.72
N THR A 256 -5.31 -10.77 15.97
CA THR A 256 -5.27 -9.30 16.04
C THR A 256 -5.31 -8.63 14.67
N LYS A 257 -4.92 -9.36 13.62
CA LYS A 257 -4.71 -8.86 12.24
C LYS A 257 -3.57 -7.87 12.12
N SER A 258 -2.69 -7.82 13.11
CA SER A 258 -1.51 -6.97 13.11
C SER A 258 -0.39 -7.56 12.26
N ILE A 259 0.37 -6.70 11.60
CA ILE A 259 1.60 -7.10 10.89
C ILE A 259 2.68 -7.33 11.94
N VAL A 260 3.13 -8.56 12.05
CA VAL A 260 4.14 -8.98 13.04
C VAL A 260 5.54 -8.78 12.51
N ASP A 261 5.75 -9.15 11.24
CA ASP A 261 7.05 -8.98 10.59
C ASP A 261 6.92 -8.69 9.11
N LEU A 262 7.94 -8.06 8.56
CA LEU A 262 8.00 -7.66 7.17
C LEU A 262 9.43 -7.73 6.65
N GLN A 263 9.67 -8.61 5.67
CA GLN A 263 10.98 -8.84 5.08
C GLN A 263 11.02 -8.31 3.64
N LEU A 264 12.05 -7.53 3.33
CA LEU A 264 12.33 -7.04 1.99
C LEU A 264 13.45 -7.88 1.38
N ILE A 265 13.18 -8.48 0.22
CA ILE A 265 14.14 -9.32 -0.50
C ILE A 265 14.38 -8.74 -1.88
N GLN A 266 15.64 -8.54 -2.25
CA GLN A 266 16.02 -8.15 -3.60
C GLN A 266 16.26 -9.41 -4.45
N SER A 267 15.89 -9.36 -5.72
CA SER A 267 15.88 -10.56 -6.58
C SER A 267 17.25 -11.20 -6.78
N ASN A 268 18.34 -10.42 -6.73
CA ASN A 268 19.71 -10.93 -6.85
C ASN A 268 20.23 -11.62 -5.59
N GLU A 269 19.61 -11.43 -4.43
CA GLU A 269 19.99 -12.16 -3.21
C GLU A 269 19.67 -13.66 -3.32
N VAL A 270 18.71 -14.03 -4.16
CA VAL A 270 18.12 -15.38 -4.20
C VAL A 270 18.10 -16.03 -5.59
N GLY A 271 18.86 -15.49 -6.54
CA GLY A 271 18.90 -16.02 -7.91
C GLY A 271 17.59 -15.85 -8.71
N GLY A 272 16.80 -14.83 -8.37
CA GLY A 272 15.61 -14.43 -9.13
C GLY A 272 14.32 -14.31 -8.33
N SER A 273 13.35 -13.65 -8.92
CA SER A 273 12.08 -13.30 -8.26
C SER A 273 11.24 -14.51 -7.80
N TYR A 274 11.43 -15.68 -8.40
CA TYR A 274 10.72 -16.91 -8.03
C TYR A 274 11.09 -17.43 -6.63
N HIS A 275 12.30 -17.16 -6.18
CA HIS A 275 12.82 -17.64 -4.89
C HIS A 275 12.60 -16.67 -3.73
N MET A 276 12.24 -15.41 -4.02
CA MET A 276 12.05 -14.37 -3.00
C MET A 276 11.00 -14.74 -1.95
N GLU A 277 9.90 -15.41 -2.36
CA GLU A 277 8.82 -15.79 -1.44
C GLU A 277 9.29 -16.78 -0.37
N LYS A 278 10.06 -17.80 -0.78
CA LYS A 278 10.62 -18.78 0.16
C LYS A 278 11.60 -18.11 1.13
N GLU A 279 12.48 -17.26 0.62
CA GLU A 279 13.48 -16.56 1.44
C GLU A 279 12.80 -15.61 2.44
N GLY A 280 11.78 -14.87 2.00
CA GLY A 280 11.02 -13.98 2.88
C GLY A 280 10.32 -14.73 4.02
N LEU A 281 9.68 -15.84 3.70
CA LEU A 281 9.09 -16.71 4.73
C LEU A 281 10.15 -17.24 5.69
N LYS A 282 11.30 -17.68 5.16
CA LYS A 282 12.41 -18.19 5.98
C LYS A 282 12.86 -17.15 6.99
N ARG A 283 13.20 -15.93 6.54
CA ARG A 283 13.64 -14.84 7.41
C ARG A 283 12.61 -14.47 8.48
N CYS A 284 11.31 -14.45 8.11
CA CYS A 284 10.24 -14.20 9.08
C CYS A 284 10.17 -15.30 10.14
N LEU A 285 10.19 -16.58 9.75
CA LEU A 285 10.10 -17.69 10.71
C LEU A 285 11.36 -17.77 11.59
N ASP A 286 12.55 -17.56 11.03
CA ASP A 286 13.81 -17.52 11.80
C ASP A 286 13.77 -16.42 12.86
N LYS A 287 13.22 -15.24 12.50
CA LYS A 287 13.02 -14.14 13.46
C LYS A 287 12.00 -14.48 14.54
N MET A 288 10.85 -15.10 14.19
CA MET A 288 9.85 -15.50 15.19
C MET A 288 10.45 -16.51 16.18
N GLU A 289 11.20 -17.48 15.68
CA GLU A 289 11.86 -18.50 16.49
C GLU A 289 12.93 -17.90 17.40
N SER A 290 13.79 -16.99 16.88
CA SER A 290 14.79 -16.28 17.68
C SER A 290 14.18 -15.41 18.79
N CYS A 291 12.96 -14.94 18.60
CA CYS A 291 12.18 -14.22 19.60
C CYS A 291 11.37 -15.17 20.54
N GLY A 292 11.52 -16.49 20.45
CA GLY A 292 10.82 -17.44 21.29
C GLY A 292 9.30 -17.57 21.00
N LEU A 293 8.83 -17.11 19.84
CA LEU A 293 7.44 -17.24 19.45
C LEU A 293 7.15 -18.62 18.85
N MET A 294 6.13 -19.29 19.36
CA MET A 294 5.70 -20.62 18.89
C MET A 294 4.58 -20.49 17.84
N VAL A 295 4.89 -20.87 16.61
CA VAL A 295 3.91 -20.90 15.51
C VAL A 295 3.13 -22.20 15.55
N ASP A 296 1.81 -22.13 15.77
CA ASP A 296 0.90 -23.28 15.73
C ASP A 296 0.66 -23.72 14.28
N TYR A 297 0.23 -22.78 13.45
CA TYR A 297 0.08 -23.00 12.02
C TYR A 297 0.25 -21.72 11.21
N ILE A 298 0.54 -21.91 9.93
CA ILE A 298 0.65 -20.81 8.97
C ILE A 298 -0.33 -20.98 7.81
N VAL A 299 -0.99 -19.89 7.42
CA VAL A 299 -1.82 -19.81 6.21
C VAL A 299 -1.05 -19.11 5.11
N THR A 300 -0.80 -19.81 4.00
CA THR A 300 -0.06 -19.25 2.85
C THR A 300 -0.71 -19.63 1.52
N ASP A 301 -0.16 -19.11 0.44
CA ASP A 301 -0.46 -19.58 -0.90
C ASP A 301 0.07 -21.01 -1.13
N ARG A 302 -0.48 -21.66 -2.16
CA ARG A 302 -0.08 -23.01 -2.57
C ARG A 302 1.18 -22.98 -3.44
N HIS A 303 2.29 -22.46 -2.92
CA HIS A 303 3.57 -22.46 -3.61
C HIS A 303 4.37 -23.74 -3.31
N PRO A 304 4.92 -24.46 -4.32
CA PRO A 304 5.60 -25.74 -4.10
C PRO A 304 6.81 -25.66 -3.17
N GLN A 305 7.62 -24.61 -3.30
CA GLN A 305 8.79 -24.39 -2.46
C GLN A 305 8.41 -24.11 -1.01
N ILE A 306 7.36 -23.30 -0.77
CA ILE A 306 6.83 -23.04 0.56
C ILE A 306 6.35 -24.33 1.22
N LYS A 307 5.57 -25.14 0.48
CA LYS A 307 5.09 -26.44 0.97
C LYS A 307 6.22 -27.38 1.38
N LYS A 308 7.29 -27.47 0.55
CA LYS A 308 8.46 -28.29 0.87
C LYS A 308 9.15 -27.78 2.14
N TYR A 309 9.42 -26.50 2.20
CA TYR A 309 10.13 -25.84 3.31
C TYR A 309 9.36 -25.99 4.65
N LEU A 310 8.07 -25.72 4.69
CA LEU A 310 7.25 -25.84 5.91
C LEU A 310 7.15 -27.28 6.40
N ARG A 311 7.10 -28.26 5.48
CA ARG A 311 7.14 -29.68 5.84
C ARG A 311 8.47 -30.08 6.47
N GLU A 312 9.59 -29.60 5.92
CA GLU A 312 10.93 -29.86 6.45
C GLU A 312 11.13 -29.25 7.84
N ARG A 313 10.39 -28.16 8.12
CA ARG A 313 10.42 -27.45 9.40
C ARG A 313 9.35 -27.91 10.41
N ASN A 314 8.55 -28.91 10.05
CA ASN A 314 7.41 -29.41 10.85
C ASN A 314 6.38 -28.35 11.24
N VAL A 315 6.22 -27.30 10.41
CA VAL A 315 5.19 -26.26 10.63
C VAL A 315 3.92 -26.65 9.89
N THR A 316 2.80 -26.67 10.60
CA THR A 316 1.48 -26.96 10.02
C THR A 316 1.08 -25.89 9.03
N GLN A 317 0.80 -26.27 7.77
CA GLN A 317 0.40 -25.36 6.69
C GLN A 317 -1.05 -25.56 6.31
N TYR A 318 -1.81 -24.45 6.32
CA TYR A 318 -3.11 -24.35 5.66
C TYR A 318 -3.02 -23.48 4.40
N TYR A 319 -3.92 -23.72 3.44
CA TYR A 319 -3.96 -22.96 2.20
C TYR A 319 -5.00 -21.83 2.26
N ASP A 320 -4.68 -20.71 1.64
CA ASP A 320 -5.61 -19.60 1.47
C ASP A 320 -6.80 -20.00 0.59
N VAL A 321 -7.99 -19.89 1.15
CA VAL A 321 -9.26 -20.23 0.48
C VAL A 321 -9.48 -19.39 -0.77
N TRP A 322 -9.14 -18.11 -0.75
CA TRP A 322 -9.34 -17.20 -1.89
C TRP A 322 -8.45 -17.54 -3.09
N HIS A 323 -7.18 -17.88 -2.86
CA HIS A 323 -6.26 -18.27 -3.95
C HIS A 323 -6.68 -19.62 -4.55
N PHE A 324 -7.12 -20.53 -3.72
CA PHE A 324 -7.68 -21.82 -4.17
C PHE A 324 -8.96 -21.60 -5.00
N GLU A 325 -9.91 -20.82 -4.48
CA GLU A 325 -11.17 -20.47 -5.15
C GLU A 325 -10.92 -19.79 -6.50
N LYS A 326 -10.01 -18.80 -6.56
CA LYS A 326 -9.67 -18.10 -7.79
C LYS A 326 -9.13 -19.04 -8.87
N ALA A 327 -8.25 -19.97 -8.49
CA ALA A 327 -7.67 -20.96 -9.40
C ALA A 327 -8.75 -21.92 -9.93
N LEU A 328 -9.62 -22.43 -9.04
CA LEU A 328 -10.72 -23.31 -9.40
C LEU A 328 -11.77 -22.60 -10.26
N SER A 329 -12.19 -21.39 -9.87
CA SER A 329 -13.14 -20.57 -10.62
C SER A 329 -12.67 -20.29 -12.04
N LYS A 330 -11.36 -20.05 -12.26
CA LYS A 330 -10.80 -19.86 -13.61
C LYS A 330 -10.98 -21.12 -14.48
N LYS A 331 -10.75 -22.32 -13.90
CA LYS A 331 -10.95 -23.59 -14.60
C LYS A 331 -12.41 -23.85 -14.91
N LEU A 332 -13.31 -23.64 -13.94
CA LEU A 332 -14.74 -23.80 -14.12
C LEU A 332 -15.31 -22.80 -15.13
N HIS A 333 -14.85 -21.57 -15.10
CA HIS A 333 -15.27 -20.58 -16.10
C HIS A 333 -14.85 -20.99 -17.52
N LYS A 334 -13.61 -21.48 -17.73
CA LYS A 334 -13.17 -22.03 -19.01
C LYS A 334 -14.04 -23.23 -19.44
N LEU A 335 -14.36 -24.14 -18.50
CA LEU A 335 -15.22 -25.29 -18.76
C LEU A 335 -16.65 -24.87 -19.15
N SER A 336 -17.21 -23.82 -18.52
CA SER A 336 -18.56 -23.30 -18.79
C SER A 336 -18.74 -22.73 -20.21
N GLN A 337 -17.66 -22.54 -20.95
CA GLN A 337 -17.67 -22.09 -22.34
C GLN A 337 -17.81 -23.23 -23.32
N SER A 338 -17.59 -24.49 -22.91
CA SER A 338 -17.75 -25.67 -23.76
C SER A 338 -19.24 -25.95 -24.04
N LYS A 339 -19.51 -26.54 -25.21
CA LYS A 339 -20.87 -26.79 -25.72
C LYS A 339 -21.73 -27.56 -24.71
N ASP A 340 -21.17 -28.60 -24.08
CA ASP A 340 -21.90 -29.50 -23.15
C ASP A 340 -22.04 -28.92 -21.73
N CYS A 341 -21.25 -27.90 -21.37
CA CYS A 341 -21.21 -27.37 -19.99
C CYS A 341 -21.80 -25.97 -19.87
N LYS A 342 -22.65 -25.52 -20.79
CA LYS A 342 -23.26 -24.18 -20.74
C LYS A 342 -24.10 -23.97 -19.45
N VAL A 343 -24.71 -25.01 -18.92
CA VAL A 343 -25.46 -24.99 -17.65
C VAL A 343 -24.58 -24.58 -16.48
N LEU A 344 -23.29 -24.91 -16.48
CA LEU A 344 -22.31 -24.56 -15.45
C LEU A 344 -22.21 -23.05 -15.22
N LYS A 345 -22.44 -22.23 -16.26
CA LYS A 345 -22.43 -20.76 -16.15
C LYS A 345 -23.43 -20.25 -15.12
N LYS A 346 -24.60 -20.90 -14.98
CA LYS A 346 -25.63 -20.56 -13.99
C LYS A 346 -25.20 -20.94 -12.56
N TRP A 347 -24.30 -21.90 -12.40
CA TRP A 347 -23.87 -22.45 -11.11
C TRP A 347 -22.55 -21.88 -10.58
N LEU A 348 -21.75 -21.19 -11.38
CA LEU A 348 -20.44 -20.71 -10.97
C LEU A 348 -20.44 -19.96 -9.62
N LYS A 349 -21.45 -19.11 -9.40
CA LYS A 349 -21.60 -18.38 -8.14
C LYS A 349 -21.97 -19.29 -6.97
N SER A 350 -22.87 -20.24 -7.19
CA SER A 350 -23.30 -21.19 -6.15
C SER A 350 -22.16 -22.12 -5.77
N ILE A 351 -21.38 -22.62 -6.75
CA ILE A 351 -20.19 -23.44 -6.51
C ILE A 351 -19.14 -22.68 -5.70
N LYS A 352 -18.92 -21.41 -6.02
CA LYS A 352 -18.03 -20.56 -5.23
C LYS A 352 -18.51 -20.37 -3.79
N ASN A 353 -19.79 -20.11 -3.59
CA ASN A 353 -20.36 -19.97 -2.25
C ASN A 353 -20.27 -21.30 -1.47
N HIS A 354 -20.54 -22.43 -2.13
CA HIS A 354 -20.41 -23.75 -1.54
C HIS A 354 -18.97 -24.08 -1.13
N LEU A 355 -17.98 -23.72 -1.96
CA LEU A 355 -16.57 -23.84 -1.62
C LEU A 355 -16.23 -23.10 -0.33
N ASN A 356 -16.60 -21.82 -0.27
CA ASN A 356 -16.31 -20.99 0.91
C ASN A 356 -17.02 -21.53 2.15
N TRP A 357 -18.29 -21.92 2.02
CA TRP A 357 -19.07 -22.51 3.10
C TRP A 357 -18.45 -23.82 3.58
N SER A 358 -18.12 -24.76 2.69
CA SER A 358 -17.50 -26.05 3.06
C SER A 358 -16.16 -25.86 3.77
N ALA A 359 -15.35 -24.86 3.33
CA ALA A 359 -14.07 -24.57 3.97
C ALA A 359 -14.23 -24.03 5.40
N THR A 360 -15.30 -23.28 5.69
CA THR A 360 -15.44 -22.53 6.95
C THR A 360 -16.39 -23.11 7.96
N SER A 361 -17.39 -23.88 7.51
CA SER A 361 -18.35 -24.53 8.41
C SER A 361 -17.86 -25.90 8.91
N SER A 362 -16.72 -26.39 8.46
CA SER A 362 -16.20 -27.70 8.81
C SER A 362 -15.15 -27.64 9.92
N VAL A 363 -15.20 -28.56 10.84
CA VAL A 363 -14.25 -28.67 11.96
C VAL A 363 -13.02 -29.50 11.58
N SER A 364 -13.14 -30.46 10.66
CA SER A 364 -12.05 -31.36 10.26
C SER A 364 -11.79 -31.35 8.75
N GLY A 365 -10.60 -31.80 8.34
CA GLY A 365 -10.24 -31.94 6.92
C GLY A 365 -11.19 -32.92 6.17
N PRO A 366 -11.43 -34.14 6.69
CA PRO A 366 -12.38 -35.07 6.09
C PRO A 366 -13.79 -34.51 5.95
N GLU A 367 -14.30 -33.78 6.95
CA GLU A 367 -15.63 -33.14 6.88
C GLU A 367 -15.68 -32.06 5.78
N LYS A 368 -14.59 -31.25 5.60
CA LYS A 368 -14.49 -30.31 4.48
C LYS A 368 -14.64 -31.00 3.14
N VAL A 369 -13.96 -32.14 2.98
CA VAL A 369 -14.02 -32.93 1.75
C VAL A 369 -15.43 -33.50 1.55
N ALA A 370 -16.08 -34.05 2.61
CA ALA A 370 -17.45 -34.56 2.56
C ALA A 370 -18.43 -33.45 2.13
N LYS A 371 -18.40 -32.30 2.78
CA LYS A 371 -19.22 -31.13 2.40
C LYS A 371 -18.91 -30.64 0.98
N TRP A 372 -17.66 -30.63 0.57
CA TRP A 372 -17.30 -30.22 -0.78
C TRP A 372 -17.79 -31.19 -1.86
N THR A 373 -17.61 -32.48 -1.68
CA THR A 373 -18.03 -33.53 -2.65
C THR A 373 -19.54 -33.64 -2.78
N SER A 374 -20.32 -33.27 -1.74
CA SER A 374 -21.79 -33.20 -1.84
C SER A 374 -22.28 -32.26 -2.94
N LEU A 375 -21.40 -31.33 -3.44
CA LEU A 375 -21.68 -30.52 -4.60
C LEU A 375 -22.15 -31.34 -5.80
N LEU A 376 -21.52 -32.49 -6.07
CA LEU A 376 -21.85 -33.34 -7.22
C LEU A 376 -23.28 -33.86 -7.15
N ASN A 377 -23.74 -34.25 -5.97
CA ASN A 377 -25.13 -34.68 -5.74
C ASN A 377 -26.08 -33.48 -5.82
N HIS A 378 -25.74 -32.37 -5.17
CA HIS A 378 -26.57 -31.19 -5.12
C HIS A 378 -26.86 -30.57 -6.51
N ILE A 379 -25.90 -30.58 -7.45
CA ILE A 379 -26.12 -30.11 -8.82
C ILE A 379 -26.95 -31.06 -9.68
N GLN A 380 -27.28 -32.24 -9.17
CA GLN A 380 -28.21 -33.21 -9.75
C GLN A 380 -29.57 -33.24 -9.03
N ASN A 381 -29.80 -32.33 -8.06
CA ASN A 381 -30.98 -32.31 -7.19
C ASN A 381 -31.06 -33.49 -6.20
N ILE A 382 -29.93 -34.07 -5.83
CA ILE A 382 -29.82 -35.12 -4.82
C ILE A 382 -29.30 -34.44 -3.54
N HIS A 383 -30.07 -34.52 -2.45
CA HIS A 383 -29.78 -33.84 -1.19
C HIS A 383 -29.45 -34.78 -0.02
N VAL A 384 -29.51 -36.07 -0.25
CA VAL A 384 -29.00 -37.12 0.64
C VAL A 384 -27.69 -37.64 0.06
N HIS A 385 -26.71 -37.88 0.91
CA HIS A 385 -25.34 -38.21 0.51
C HIS A 385 -24.88 -39.48 1.20
N ASP A 386 -24.11 -40.33 0.50
CA ASP A 386 -23.55 -41.58 1.04
C ASP A 386 -22.28 -41.31 1.88
N ASN A 387 -22.25 -40.24 2.62
CA ASN A 387 -21.10 -39.89 3.44
C ASN A 387 -21.54 -39.65 4.90
N PRO A 388 -21.03 -40.41 5.87
CA PRO A 388 -21.45 -40.30 7.27
C PRO A 388 -21.10 -38.96 7.91
N LEU A 389 -20.08 -38.26 7.42
CA LEU A 389 -19.67 -36.94 7.92
C LEU A 389 -20.56 -35.81 7.40
N PHE A 390 -21.30 -36.04 6.31
CA PHE A 390 -22.25 -35.10 5.75
C PHE A 390 -23.37 -35.84 5.01
N PRO A 391 -24.32 -36.43 5.73
CA PRO A 391 -25.35 -37.33 5.14
C PRO A 391 -26.49 -36.59 4.43
N LYS A 392 -26.73 -35.30 4.75
CA LYS A 392 -27.82 -34.50 4.19
C LYS A 392 -27.42 -33.02 4.07
N CYS A 393 -27.99 -32.35 3.05
CA CYS A 393 -27.85 -30.88 2.92
C CYS A 393 -28.52 -30.13 4.09
N GLU A 394 -27.91 -29.06 4.57
CA GLU A 394 -28.39 -28.24 5.71
C GLU A 394 -29.51 -27.24 5.34
N HIS A 395 -29.84 -27.07 4.08
CA HIS A 395 -30.91 -26.17 3.68
C HIS A 395 -32.29 -26.87 3.74
N PRO A 396 -33.38 -26.13 3.97
CA PRO A 396 -34.73 -26.67 3.95
C PRO A 396 -35.10 -27.20 2.56
N ASP A 397 -36.03 -28.18 2.53
CA ASP A 397 -36.53 -28.75 1.29
C ASP A 397 -37.19 -27.63 0.45
N ARG A 398 -36.73 -27.50 -0.77
CA ARG A 398 -37.20 -26.46 -1.70
C ARG A 398 -38.06 -27.10 -2.78
N VAL A 399 -39.28 -26.60 -2.95
CA VAL A 399 -40.19 -26.97 -4.03
C VAL A 399 -39.49 -26.77 -5.39
N SER A 400 -39.69 -27.73 -6.28
CA SER A 400 -39.07 -27.98 -7.58
C SER A 400 -38.37 -26.79 -8.26
N ARG A 401 -37.06 -26.91 -8.42
CA ARG A 401 -36.29 -26.06 -9.33
C ARG A 401 -36.48 -26.54 -10.77
N ASP A 402 -36.44 -25.59 -11.73
CA ASP A 402 -36.46 -25.88 -13.17
C ASP A 402 -35.48 -26.98 -13.55
N PRO A 403 -35.95 -28.14 -14.11
CA PRO A 403 -35.10 -29.28 -14.52
C PRO A 403 -33.98 -28.88 -15.50
N LYS A 404 -34.15 -27.81 -16.29
CA LYS A 404 -33.15 -27.25 -17.20
C LYS A 404 -31.92 -26.69 -16.50
N LYS A 405 -31.88 -26.65 -15.17
CA LYS A 405 -30.73 -26.23 -14.37
C LYS A 405 -29.86 -27.40 -13.89
N TRP A 406 -30.35 -28.64 -13.95
CA TRP A 406 -29.61 -29.78 -13.48
C TRP A 406 -28.58 -30.27 -14.51
N PHE A 407 -27.53 -30.92 -14.01
CA PHE A 407 -26.43 -31.37 -14.84
C PHE A 407 -26.76 -32.69 -15.51
N GLN A 408 -26.52 -32.79 -16.80
CA GLN A 408 -26.53 -34.05 -17.53
C GLN A 408 -25.20 -34.80 -17.29
N PRO A 409 -25.17 -36.15 -17.46
CA PRO A 409 -24.01 -36.99 -17.11
C PRO A 409 -22.69 -36.52 -17.69
N VAL A 410 -22.67 -36.10 -18.96
CA VAL A 410 -21.45 -35.63 -19.63
C VAL A 410 -20.90 -34.34 -18.99
N ALA A 411 -21.78 -33.42 -18.66
CA ALA A 411 -21.39 -32.15 -17.99
C ALA A 411 -20.93 -32.40 -16.57
N LEU A 412 -21.64 -33.30 -15.85
CA LEU A 412 -21.31 -33.73 -14.50
C LEU A 412 -19.90 -34.30 -14.43
N HIS A 413 -19.58 -35.29 -15.27
CA HIS A 413 -18.27 -35.92 -15.30
C HIS A 413 -17.13 -34.91 -15.58
N LYS A 414 -17.35 -33.94 -16.48
CA LYS A 414 -16.37 -32.88 -16.75
C LYS A 414 -16.17 -31.96 -15.54
N VAL A 415 -17.23 -31.65 -14.79
CA VAL A 415 -17.15 -30.85 -13.55
C VAL A 415 -16.44 -31.64 -12.46
N GLU A 416 -16.78 -32.91 -12.26
CA GLU A 416 -16.16 -33.83 -11.30
C GLU A 416 -14.63 -33.91 -11.51
N LYS A 417 -14.17 -34.10 -12.75
CA LYS A 417 -12.72 -34.10 -13.09
C LYS A 417 -12.00 -32.83 -12.65
N VAL A 418 -12.69 -31.70 -12.66
CA VAL A 418 -12.10 -30.41 -12.28
C VAL A 418 -12.18 -30.20 -10.76
N THR A 419 -13.27 -30.58 -10.11
CA THR A 419 -13.60 -30.24 -8.71
C THR A 419 -13.20 -31.33 -7.70
N CYS A 420 -13.22 -32.60 -8.09
CA CYS A 420 -13.08 -33.75 -7.18
C CYS A 420 -11.92 -34.69 -7.53
N ASN A 421 -10.93 -34.26 -8.35
CA ASN A 421 -9.76 -35.10 -8.54
C ASN A 421 -8.90 -35.20 -7.26
N LYS A 422 -8.16 -36.27 -7.09
CA LYS A 422 -7.35 -36.59 -5.90
C LYS A 422 -6.49 -35.42 -5.40
N ARG A 423 -5.90 -34.64 -6.32
CA ARG A 423 -5.07 -33.48 -5.98
C ARG A 423 -5.88 -32.33 -5.41
N VAL A 424 -7.04 -32.03 -6.00
CA VAL A 424 -7.95 -31.00 -5.53
C VAL A 424 -8.50 -31.33 -4.16
N LEU A 425 -8.94 -32.58 -3.92
CA LEU A 425 -9.47 -33.02 -2.62
C LEU A 425 -8.40 -32.94 -1.52
N LYS A 426 -7.17 -33.41 -1.79
CA LYS A 426 -6.05 -33.29 -0.85
C LYS A 426 -5.70 -31.84 -0.49
N ASP A 427 -5.79 -30.94 -1.47
CA ASP A 427 -5.56 -29.52 -1.22
C ASP A 427 -6.76 -28.87 -0.50
N PHE A 428 -7.99 -29.34 -0.79
CA PHE A 428 -9.22 -28.86 -0.15
C PHE A 428 -9.26 -29.19 1.34
N GLU A 429 -8.83 -30.37 1.71
CA GLU A 429 -8.67 -30.81 3.10
C GLU A 429 -7.82 -29.82 3.92
N LYS A 430 -6.80 -29.23 3.30
CA LYS A 430 -5.86 -28.28 3.90
C LYS A 430 -6.29 -26.81 3.81
N LEU A 431 -7.50 -26.51 3.37
CA LEU A 431 -7.98 -25.13 3.36
C LEU A 431 -8.11 -24.57 4.78
N SER A 432 -7.73 -23.33 4.98
CA SER A 432 -7.85 -22.65 6.27
C SER A 432 -9.32 -22.56 6.71
N HIS A 433 -9.58 -22.78 8.00
CA HIS A 433 -10.88 -22.51 8.61
C HIS A 433 -11.16 -21.00 8.75
N HIS A 434 -10.13 -20.18 8.74
CA HIS A 434 -10.21 -18.73 8.91
C HIS A 434 -10.10 -18.03 7.56
N PHE A 435 -11.06 -17.19 7.22
CA PHE A 435 -11.10 -16.40 5.95
C PHE A 435 -10.05 -15.30 5.81
N GLN A 436 -9.01 -15.29 6.62
CA GLN A 436 -8.38 -14.04 7.06
C GLN A 436 -7.29 -13.45 6.16
N THR A 437 -6.93 -14.06 5.02
CA THR A 437 -5.99 -13.43 4.08
C THR A 437 -6.56 -12.18 3.39
N SER A 438 -7.86 -11.90 3.55
CA SER A 438 -8.44 -10.64 3.10
C SER A 438 -7.82 -9.42 3.80
N SER A 439 -7.45 -9.54 5.08
CA SER A 439 -6.76 -8.51 5.85
C SER A 439 -5.35 -8.28 5.32
N LEU A 440 -4.61 -9.34 5.01
CA LEU A 440 -3.28 -9.26 4.41
C LEU A 440 -3.32 -8.59 3.02
N LYS A 441 -4.32 -8.93 2.20
CA LYS A 441 -4.56 -8.25 0.91
C LYS A 441 -4.97 -6.79 1.07
N ALA A 442 -5.71 -6.45 2.13
CA ALA A 442 -6.02 -5.07 2.47
C ALA A 442 -4.75 -4.30 2.85
N PHE A 443 -3.84 -4.90 3.60
CA PHE A 443 -2.52 -4.35 3.87
C PHE A 443 -1.69 -4.16 2.60
N HIS A 444 -1.60 -5.16 1.72
CA HIS A 444 -0.89 -5.02 0.44
C HIS A 444 -1.46 -3.91 -0.46
N ARG A 445 -2.75 -3.60 -0.33
CA ARG A 445 -3.36 -2.44 -0.98
C ARG A 445 -2.91 -1.14 -0.31
N ARG A 446 -2.73 -1.14 1.01
CA ARG A 446 -2.27 0.02 1.77
C ARG A 446 -0.81 0.37 1.41
N ILE A 447 0.06 -0.61 1.25
CA ILE A 447 1.46 -0.40 0.81
C ILE A 447 1.53 0.49 -0.45
N ARG A 448 0.59 0.37 -1.40
CA ARG A 448 0.59 1.19 -2.62
C ARG A 448 0.49 2.70 -2.37
N ARG A 449 0.02 3.11 -1.21
CA ARG A 449 -0.01 4.53 -0.81
C ARG A 449 1.39 5.03 -0.45
N PHE A 450 2.19 4.20 0.20
CA PHE A 450 3.54 4.54 0.64
C PHE A 450 4.60 4.19 -0.41
N ALA A 451 4.46 3.05 -1.05
CA ALA A 451 5.33 2.52 -2.10
C ALA A 451 4.52 2.17 -3.36
N PRO A 452 4.24 3.15 -4.24
CA PRO A 452 3.60 2.91 -5.54
C PRO A 452 4.44 1.99 -6.43
N LYS A 453 3.79 1.10 -7.20
CA LYS A 453 4.51 0.13 -8.07
C LYS A 453 5.19 0.75 -9.30
N ASN A 454 4.90 2.01 -9.62
CA ASN A 454 5.49 2.75 -10.74
C ASN A 454 6.68 3.63 -10.32
N VAL A 455 7.10 3.55 -9.05
CA VAL A 455 8.25 4.27 -8.51
C VAL A 455 9.28 3.25 -8.04
N VAL A 456 10.53 3.43 -8.44
CA VAL A 456 11.65 2.61 -7.98
C VAL A 456 12.31 3.30 -6.80
N PHE A 457 12.41 2.60 -5.69
CA PHE A 457 13.08 3.07 -4.48
C PHE A 457 14.40 2.31 -4.30
N TYR A 458 15.39 2.92 -3.65
CA TYR A 458 16.55 2.20 -3.14
C TYR A 458 16.13 1.35 -1.93
N PHE A 459 16.98 0.38 -1.52
CA PHE A 459 16.61 -0.66 -0.57
C PHE A 459 16.07 -0.10 0.75
N ILE A 460 16.84 0.76 1.44
CA ILE A 460 16.43 1.35 2.72
C ILE A 460 15.18 2.20 2.56
N GLY A 461 15.09 3.03 1.50
CA GLY A 461 13.89 3.83 1.23
C GLY A 461 12.64 2.98 0.97
N MET A 462 12.78 1.81 0.33
CA MET A 462 11.68 0.87 0.17
C MET A 462 11.29 0.24 1.50
N LEU A 463 12.27 -0.19 2.30
CA LEU A 463 12.06 -0.79 3.62
C LEU A 463 11.33 0.18 4.57
N CYS A 464 11.79 1.43 4.67
CA CYS A 464 11.15 2.46 5.48
C CYS A 464 9.69 2.70 5.07
N ARG A 465 9.39 2.73 3.76
CA ARG A 465 8.02 2.89 3.26
C ARG A 465 7.13 1.69 3.59
N LEU A 466 7.69 0.49 3.63
CA LEU A 466 6.97 -0.71 4.08
C LEU A 466 6.67 -0.64 5.58
N TYR A 467 7.64 -0.20 6.39
CA TYR A 467 7.45 -0.03 7.83
C TYR A 467 6.42 1.05 8.16
N LEU A 468 6.45 2.18 7.47
CA LEU A 468 5.40 3.22 7.59
C LEU A 468 4.01 2.67 7.24
N ALA A 469 3.92 1.84 6.19
CA ALA A 469 2.67 1.21 5.83
C ALA A 469 2.19 0.22 6.90
N ALA A 470 3.11 -0.53 7.52
CA ALA A 470 2.81 -1.49 8.58
C ALA A 470 2.38 -0.79 9.88
N MET A 471 3.11 0.22 10.34
CA MET A 471 2.75 1.03 11.52
C MET A 471 1.35 1.65 11.35
N HIS A 472 1.11 2.33 10.23
CA HIS A 472 -0.21 2.90 9.94
C HIS A 472 -1.31 1.83 9.84
N TYR A 473 -1.00 0.63 9.31
CA TYR A 473 -1.97 -0.46 9.24
C TYR A 473 -2.27 -1.02 10.62
N ASN A 474 -1.27 -1.30 11.43
CA ASN A 474 -1.43 -1.84 12.79
C ASN A 474 -2.26 -0.91 13.68
N GLU A 475 -2.01 0.39 13.62
CA GLU A 475 -2.82 1.41 14.31
C GLU A 475 -4.30 1.37 13.88
N ASN A 476 -4.58 1.02 12.62
CA ASN A 476 -5.90 1.14 12.02
C ASN A 476 -6.61 -0.19 11.72
N CYS A 477 -6.04 -1.34 12.04
CA CYS A 477 -6.62 -2.65 11.68
C CYS A 477 -7.91 -2.96 12.46
N SER A 478 -7.99 -2.54 13.72
CA SER A 478 -9.10 -2.81 14.65
C SER A 478 -10.11 -1.67 14.79
N ARG A 479 -10.10 -0.66 13.88
CA ARG A 479 -11.02 0.48 13.97
C ARG A 479 -12.48 0.04 14.07
N PRO A 480 -13.25 0.62 15.05
CA PRO A 480 -14.65 0.31 15.24
C PRO A 480 -15.52 0.86 14.10
N GLN A 481 -16.76 0.44 14.08
CA GLN A 481 -17.77 1.02 13.19
C GLN A 481 -18.09 2.44 13.64
N ALA A 482 -18.19 3.35 12.66
CA ALA A 482 -18.59 4.72 12.90
C ALA A 482 -20.06 4.79 13.34
N THR A 483 -20.34 5.67 14.27
CA THR A 483 -21.68 5.97 14.76
C THR A 483 -22.07 7.42 14.43
N THR A 484 -23.36 7.69 14.34
CA THR A 484 -23.89 9.05 14.26
C THR A 484 -23.77 9.73 15.63
N THR A 485 -24.02 11.04 15.71
CA THR A 485 -24.11 11.80 16.96
C THR A 485 -25.13 11.23 17.95
N GLN A 486 -26.11 10.48 17.45
CA GLN A 486 -27.13 9.78 18.25
C GLN A 486 -26.74 8.34 18.61
N GLY A 487 -25.50 7.90 18.35
CA GLY A 487 -25.01 6.56 18.68
C GLY A 487 -25.44 5.45 17.69
N GLN A 488 -26.13 5.76 16.60
CA GLN A 488 -26.56 4.77 15.62
C GLN A 488 -25.43 4.37 14.69
N ALA A 489 -25.29 3.08 14.38
CA ALA A 489 -24.27 2.56 13.48
C ALA A 489 -24.42 3.09 12.05
N THR A 490 -23.32 3.60 11.49
CA THR A 490 -23.32 4.20 10.14
C THR A 490 -23.03 3.16 9.06
N TYR A 491 -23.81 3.19 7.97
CA TYR A 491 -23.68 2.29 6.82
C TYR A 491 -23.58 3.06 5.51
N LYS A 492 -22.68 2.60 4.64
CA LYS A 492 -22.62 3.07 3.24
C LYS A 492 -23.43 2.15 2.35
N ILE A 493 -24.44 2.68 1.71
CA ILE A 493 -25.25 1.96 0.73
C ILE A 493 -24.55 2.01 -0.63
N GLY A 494 -24.33 0.85 -1.23
CA GLY A 494 -23.75 0.73 -2.56
C GLY A 494 -24.63 -0.12 -3.48
N PHE A 495 -24.58 0.15 -4.78
CA PHE A 495 -25.32 -0.59 -5.82
C PHE A 495 -24.33 -1.26 -6.78
N PRO A 496 -23.74 -2.40 -6.40
CA PRO A 496 -22.76 -3.09 -7.25
C PRO A 496 -23.45 -3.64 -8.50
N LYS A 497 -22.82 -3.50 -9.66
CA LYS A 497 -23.29 -4.02 -10.96
C LYS A 497 -23.62 -5.51 -10.91
N SER A 498 -22.87 -6.29 -10.13
CA SER A 498 -23.09 -7.74 -9.94
C SER A 498 -24.39 -8.09 -9.24
N LYS A 499 -25.05 -7.15 -8.58
CA LYS A 499 -26.33 -7.36 -7.87
C LYS A 499 -27.56 -6.82 -8.60
N GLN A 500 -27.41 -6.40 -9.85
CA GLN A 500 -28.53 -6.04 -10.74
C GLN A 500 -29.56 -5.12 -10.05
N GLY A 501 -29.10 -4.02 -9.47
CA GLY A 501 -29.95 -3.03 -8.80
C GLY A 501 -30.25 -3.28 -7.31
N LYS A 502 -29.91 -4.46 -6.76
CA LYS A 502 -30.03 -4.68 -5.31
C LYS A 502 -28.92 -3.96 -4.57
N CYS A 503 -29.28 -3.21 -3.55
CA CYS A 503 -28.31 -2.50 -2.72
C CYS A 503 -27.53 -3.44 -1.78
N THR A 504 -26.36 -2.97 -1.33
CA THR A 504 -25.60 -3.56 -0.22
C THR A 504 -25.32 -2.47 0.80
N ALA A 505 -25.68 -2.70 2.04
CA ALA A 505 -25.21 -1.90 3.15
C ALA A 505 -23.82 -2.44 3.60
N LYS A 506 -22.85 -1.55 3.72
CA LYS A 506 -21.52 -1.88 4.28
C LYS A 506 -21.30 -1.00 5.49
N PRO A 507 -20.85 -1.55 6.64
CA PRO A 507 -20.50 -0.75 7.78
C PRO A 507 -19.39 0.24 7.42
N VAL A 508 -19.54 1.48 7.83
CA VAL A 508 -18.51 2.52 7.74
C VAL A 508 -17.67 2.43 9.00
N LYS A 509 -16.35 2.33 8.86
CA LYS A 509 -15.43 2.40 10.01
C LYS A 509 -15.14 3.88 10.32
N THR A 510 -14.75 4.16 11.56
CA THR A 510 -14.20 5.48 11.94
C THR A 510 -13.07 5.90 11.01
N ASP A 511 -12.80 7.20 10.92
CA ASP A 511 -11.70 7.69 10.09
C ASP A 511 -10.34 7.14 10.57
N PRO A 512 -9.39 6.92 9.65
CA PRO A 512 -8.07 6.46 10.04
C PRO A 512 -7.34 7.53 10.84
N THR A 513 -6.68 7.13 11.91
CA THR A 513 -5.77 7.95 12.70
C THR A 513 -4.34 7.90 12.13
N TYR A 514 -3.50 8.82 12.57
CA TYR A 514 -2.10 8.97 12.18
C TYR A 514 -1.20 9.21 13.40
N ASN A 515 -1.55 8.63 14.56
CA ASN A 515 -0.77 8.79 15.79
C ASN A 515 0.67 8.30 15.60
N CYS A 516 0.89 7.27 14.78
CA CYS A 516 2.24 6.83 14.42
C CYS A 516 3.08 7.93 13.75
N VAL A 517 2.46 8.87 13.03
CA VAL A 517 3.16 10.02 12.44
C VAL A 517 3.50 11.05 13.52
N ASP A 518 2.61 11.29 14.47
CA ASP A 518 2.85 12.21 15.59
C ASP A 518 3.98 11.68 16.48
N ASP A 519 3.99 10.36 16.75
CA ASP A 519 5.09 9.69 17.46
C ASP A 519 6.44 9.83 16.72
N LEU A 520 6.44 9.60 15.40
CA LEU A 520 7.64 9.74 14.57
C LEU A 520 8.14 11.20 14.56
N MET A 521 7.22 12.18 14.49
CA MET A 521 7.59 13.60 14.57
C MET A 521 8.17 13.94 15.95
N SER A 522 7.55 13.46 17.01
CA SER A 522 8.05 13.67 18.36
C SER A 522 9.44 13.06 18.56
N LEU A 523 9.65 11.82 18.11
CA LEU A 523 10.95 11.15 18.16
C LEU A 523 12.01 11.92 17.37
N LEU A 524 11.68 12.31 16.13
CA LEU A 524 12.57 13.06 15.25
C LEU A 524 13.02 14.37 15.90
N LEU A 525 12.06 15.21 16.34
CA LEU A 525 12.32 16.57 16.74
C LEU A 525 12.84 16.72 18.19
N ARG A 526 12.60 15.72 19.05
CA ARG A 526 13.08 15.75 20.43
C ARG A 526 14.35 14.97 20.66
N LYS A 527 14.64 13.96 19.82
CA LYS A 527 15.79 13.06 20.03
C LYS A 527 16.72 12.99 18.84
N VAL A 528 16.22 12.56 17.66
CA VAL A 528 17.09 12.23 16.51
C VAL A 528 17.79 13.46 15.93
N ILE A 529 17.15 14.64 15.92
CA ILE A 529 17.78 15.88 15.43
C ILE A 529 18.87 16.36 16.40
N VAL A 530 18.78 16.06 17.68
CA VAL A 530 19.75 16.45 18.71
C VAL A 530 20.99 15.55 18.62
N ASP A 531 20.78 14.24 18.60
CA ASP A 531 21.82 13.25 18.35
C ASP A 531 21.30 12.13 17.47
N SER A 532 21.74 12.10 16.21
CA SER A 532 21.34 11.09 15.23
C SER A 532 22.20 9.82 15.28
N THR A 533 23.32 9.82 16.03
CA THR A 533 24.33 8.77 15.99
C THR A 533 23.76 7.39 16.37
N PRO A 534 23.08 7.18 17.51
CA PRO A 534 22.60 5.85 17.89
C PRO A 534 21.54 5.30 16.91
N TYR A 535 20.76 6.17 16.30
CA TYR A 535 19.73 5.79 15.33
C TYR A 535 20.35 5.44 13.95
N ALA A 536 21.42 6.12 13.58
CA ALA A 536 22.19 5.81 12.38
C ALA A 536 22.94 4.47 12.53
N GLU A 537 23.49 4.18 13.69
CA GLU A 537 24.14 2.90 14.00
C GLU A 537 23.14 1.73 13.87
N GLU A 538 21.92 1.88 14.40
CA GLU A 538 20.85 0.89 14.25
C GLU A 538 20.49 0.65 12.78
N LEU A 539 20.39 1.71 11.98
CA LEU A 539 20.16 1.61 10.54
C LEU A 539 21.31 0.90 9.82
N HIS A 540 22.58 1.17 10.20
CA HIS A 540 23.74 0.54 9.59
C HIS A 540 23.87 -0.97 9.87
N GLN A 541 23.18 -1.50 10.89
CA GLN A 541 23.09 -2.94 11.13
C GLN A 541 22.28 -3.68 10.05
N ILE A 542 21.48 -2.94 9.26
CA ILE A 542 20.69 -3.54 8.18
C ILE A 542 21.60 -3.86 7.00
N THR A 543 21.71 -5.15 6.67
CA THR A 543 22.45 -5.59 5.49
C THR A 543 21.74 -5.15 4.22
N VAL A 544 22.37 -4.25 3.46
CA VAL A 544 21.86 -3.78 2.17
C VAL A 544 22.46 -4.64 1.06
N PRO A 545 21.63 -5.32 0.24
CA PRO A 545 22.14 -6.12 -0.86
C PRO A 545 22.80 -5.24 -1.94
N PRO A 546 23.79 -5.78 -2.69
CA PRO A 546 24.44 -5.02 -3.76
C PRO A 546 23.41 -4.61 -4.83
N PRO A 547 23.59 -3.45 -5.48
CA PRO A 547 22.67 -2.97 -6.53
C PRO A 547 22.53 -4.01 -7.66
N LEU A 548 21.34 -4.11 -8.27
CA LEU A 548 21.13 -4.99 -9.43
C LEU A 548 22.07 -4.67 -10.60
N SER A 549 22.47 -3.42 -10.75
CA SER A 549 23.42 -2.98 -11.77
C SER A 549 24.84 -3.52 -11.58
N SER A 550 25.19 -3.95 -10.36
CA SER A 550 26.52 -4.55 -10.09
C SER A 550 26.70 -5.94 -10.71
N GLN A 551 25.63 -6.55 -11.21
CA GLN A 551 25.68 -7.83 -11.94
C GLN A 551 26.15 -7.67 -13.40
N PHE A 552 26.23 -6.44 -13.89
CA PHE A 552 26.62 -6.14 -15.27
C PHE A 552 27.92 -5.34 -15.26
N GLU A 553 28.82 -5.66 -16.17
CA GLU A 553 29.99 -4.82 -16.45
C GLU A 553 29.49 -3.45 -16.93
N LYS A 554 29.92 -2.38 -16.26
CA LYS A 554 29.64 -1.04 -16.70
C LYS A 554 30.63 -0.68 -17.81
N PRO A 555 30.16 -0.23 -18.98
CA PRO A 555 31.05 0.30 -19.99
C PRO A 555 31.84 1.49 -19.41
N SER A 556 33.10 1.67 -19.85
CA SER A 556 33.88 2.82 -19.45
C SER A 556 33.20 4.12 -19.93
N LYS A 557 33.50 5.25 -19.28
CA LYS A 557 32.97 6.54 -19.76
C LYS A 557 33.42 6.85 -21.20
N GLU A 558 34.58 6.33 -21.59
CA GLU A 558 35.17 6.48 -22.93
C GLU A 558 34.42 5.67 -24.00
N ASP A 559 33.80 4.53 -23.62
CA ASP A 559 33.02 3.70 -24.54
C ASP A 559 31.59 4.25 -24.78
N VAL A 560 31.16 5.24 -24.03
CA VAL A 560 29.78 5.79 -24.08
C VAL A 560 29.75 7.20 -24.68
N THR A 561 30.88 7.88 -24.80
CA THR A 561 31.05 9.21 -25.40
C THR A 561 31.61 9.11 -26.81
#